data_e44f6003f389b64e78f4bbd78cec80ba
#
_entry.id   e44f6003f389b64e78f4bbd78cec80ba
#
_cell.length_a   1.000
_cell.length_b   1.000
_cell.length_c   1.000
_cell.angle_alpha   90.00
_cell.angle_beta   90.00
_cell.angle_gamma   90.00
#
_symmetry.space_group_name_H-M   'P 1'
#
loop_
_entity.id
_entity.type
_entity.pdbx_description
1 polymer ?
#
loop_
_entity_poly.entity_id
_entity_poly.type
_entity_poly.pdbx_seq_one_letter_code
_entity_poly.pdbx_strand_id
1 'polypeptide(L)'
;MKIRRFYTPMLCGGLLIPALKVYGQQEQPNIIVIMCDDLGYNDVGCYGQRLIETPNIDRMAREGMRFTQAYAGSPVSAPSRASFMTGQHCGHTEVRGNKEYWRDAAMVRYGENDEYSRVGQHPYSTDHVILPEIMKDNGYTTAMFGKWAGGYEGSHSTPDKRGIDEFYGYICQFQAHLYYPNFLNRYSKIEGDTTLLRVILEENIKHPQKGDGYTLRTQYSADIIHRKAMEWLRSQDNDKPFFGIFTYTLPHAELVQPNDSLVAYYRNKFVDDRDWEAPHWSRYNTSRDAHAQFAAMVSRLDNYVGEIMNALQAQGLAENTLVIFTSDNGPHNEGGADPDFFGYNAELRGIKRQTHEGGVRVPFIAWWPGSVAAGAVNDHILAFYDIMPTLSELIGVDDYAERYDNDAIAIDHFDGVSFAPTLLSEPGQQQHDFLYWEFEETDQVAVRMGDWKMVSKSGKPHLYNLAEDLHEDNDIAADHPEIVRQMVEIAHSQHTESPYFKVTMPIID
;
A
#
# COMPACT_ATOMS: atom_id res chain seq x y z
N MET A 1 30.64 -14.44 85.76
CA MET A 1 31.15 -14.74 84.42
C MET A 1 29.95 -14.81 83.49
N LYS A 2 29.65 -13.71 82.78
CA LYS A 2 28.48 -13.59 81.91
C LYS A 2 28.98 -13.63 80.46
N ILE A 3 28.60 -14.68 79.72
CA ILE A 3 28.92 -14.86 78.30
C ILE A 3 27.85 -14.10 77.46
N ARG A 4 28.27 -13.07 76.73
CA ARG A 4 27.45 -12.36 75.71
C ARG A 4 27.56 -13.13 74.43
N ARG A 5 26.41 -13.62 73.88
CA ARG A 5 26.28 -14.12 72.52
C ARG A 5 26.02 -12.92 71.57
N PHE A 6 26.87 -12.73 70.57
CA PHE A 6 26.66 -11.83 69.44
C PHE A 6 25.86 -12.57 68.38
N TYR A 7 24.73 -12.02 67.99
CA TYR A 7 23.98 -12.43 66.78
C TYR A 7 24.39 -11.54 65.67
N THR A 8 24.94 -12.12 64.56
CA THR A 8 25.20 -11.45 63.31
C THR A 8 23.97 -11.69 62.39
N PRO A 9 23.34 -10.65 61.81
CA PRO A 9 22.28 -10.86 60.85
C PRO A 9 22.88 -11.22 59.48
N MET A 10 22.48 -12.35 58.94
CA MET A 10 22.80 -12.81 57.60
C MET A 10 21.90 -12.06 56.64
N LEU A 11 22.49 -11.09 55.87
CA LEU A 11 21.81 -10.46 54.75
C LEU A 11 21.75 -11.45 53.61
N CYS A 12 20.55 -12.00 53.30
CA CYS A 12 20.26 -12.65 52.03
C CYS A 12 20.07 -11.57 50.96
N GLY A 13 21.15 -11.26 50.27
CA GLY A 13 21.08 -10.50 49.01
C GLY A 13 20.45 -11.37 47.92
N GLY A 14 19.18 -11.18 47.62
CA GLY A 14 18.55 -11.76 46.43
C GLY A 14 19.15 -11.12 45.22
N LEU A 15 19.96 -11.85 44.46
CA LEU A 15 20.31 -11.52 43.09
C LEU A 15 19.02 -11.61 42.26
N LEU A 16 18.46 -10.45 41.91
CA LEU A 16 17.54 -10.34 40.80
C LEU A 16 18.35 -10.60 39.51
N ILE A 17 18.37 -11.86 39.07
CA ILE A 17 18.80 -12.20 37.71
C ILE A 17 17.66 -11.68 36.79
N PRO A 18 17.92 -10.71 35.88
CA PRO A 18 16.94 -10.40 34.87
C PRO A 18 16.66 -11.69 34.10
N ALA A 19 15.40 -12.09 34.02
CA ALA A 19 14.98 -13.18 33.17
C ALA A 19 15.31 -12.75 31.73
N LEU A 20 16.44 -13.23 31.21
CA LEU A 20 16.66 -13.29 29.78
C LEU A 20 15.49 -14.11 29.25
N LYS A 21 14.54 -13.43 28.56
CA LYS A 21 13.60 -14.10 27.66
C LYS A 21 14.48 -14.91 26.68
N VAL A 22 14.60 -16.20 26.91
CA VAL A 22 15.04 -17.14 25.88
C VAL A 22 13.88 -17.14 24.90
N TYR A 23 13.97 -16.33 23.85
CA TYR A 23 13.23 -16.57 22.65
C TYR A 23 13.71 -17.95 22.17
N GLY A 24 12.93 -19.00 22.48
CA GLY A 24 12.97 -20.20 21.65
C GLY A 24 12.87 -19.71 20.22
N GLN A 25 13.57 -20.30 19.28
CA GLN A 25 13.47 -19.93 17.86
C GLN A 25 11.97 -19.88 17.52
N GLN A 26 11.42 -18.67 17.55
CA GLN A 26 10.06 -18.44 17.09
C GLN A 26 10.19 -18.65 15.60
N GLU A 27 9.43 -19.59 15.06
CA GLU A 27 9.40 -19.81 13.61
C GLU A 27 9.08 -18.47 12.98
N GLN A 28 9.90 -18.05 12.03
CA GLN A 28 9.69 -16.78 11.32
C GLN A 28 8.29 -16.80 10.68
N PRO A 29 7.43 -15.79 10.87
CA PRO A 29 6.08 -15.81 10.34
C PRO A 29 6.10 -15.71 8.82
N ASN A 30 5.19 -16.39 8.16
CA ASN A 30 4.84 -16.07 6.78
C ASN A 30 4.16 -14.72 6.72
N ILE A 31 4.33 -13.99 5.63
CA ILE A 31 3.79 -12.64 5.50
C ILE A 31 3.14 -12.48 4.12
N ILE A 32 1.90 -11.97 4.10
CA ILE A 32 1.19 -11.56 2.89
C ILE A 32 0.74 -10.12 3.04
N VAL A 33 1.06 -9.26 2.07
CA VAL A 33 0.53 -7.90 1.96
C VAL A 33 -0.40 -7.84 0.76
N ILE A 34 -1.68 -7.58 1.01
CA ILE A 34 -2.70 -7.35 0.00
C ILE A 34 -2.89 -5.83 -0.11
N MET A 35 -2.43 -5.25 -1.22
CA MET A 35 -2.52 -3.82 -1.49
C MET A 35 -3.44 -3.58 -2.69
N CYS A 36 -4.53 -2.84 -2.46
CA CYS A 36 -5.47 -2.45 -3.49
C CYS A 36 -5.00 -1.18 -4.21
N ASP A 37 -5.61 -0.86 -5.33
CA ASP A 37 -5.33 0.33 -6.13
C ASP A 37 -6.54 1.27 -6.08
N ASP A 38 -6.38 2.45 -5.48
CA ASP A 38 -7.43 3.48 -5.35
C ASP A 38 -8.67 3.08 -4.52
N LEU A 39 -8.57 2.15 -3.58
CA LEU A 39 -9.67 1.81 -2.67
C LEU A 39 -9.72 2.83 -1.53
N GLY A 40 -10.84 3.54 -1.42
CA GLY A 40 -11.05 4.53 -0.37
C GLY A 40 -11.21 3.92 1.03
N TYR A 41 -10.95 4.76 2.06
CA TYR A 41 -11.11 4.37 3.46
C TYR A 41 -12.50 3.80 3.76
N ASN A 42 -13.55 4.42 3.25
CA ASN A 42 -14.93 4.03 3.48
C ASN A 42 -15.51 3.10 2.40
N ASP A 43 -14.71 2.52 1.51
CA ASP A 43 -15.22 1.65 0.43
C ASP A 43 -15.48 0.20 0.87
N VAL A 44 -15.17 -0.15 2.13
CA VAL A 44 -15.39 -1.48 2.70
C VAL A 44 -16.29 -1.44 3.95
N GLY A 45 -17.07 -2.49 4.18
CA GLY A 45 -18.11 -2.53 5.22
C GLY A 45 -17.61 -2.24 6.63
N CYS A 46 -16.47 -2.81 7.05
CA CYS A 46 -15.89 -2.59 8.37
C CYS A 46 -15.39 -1.15 8.60
N TYR A 47 -15.28 -0.33 7.55
CA TYR A 47 -14.98 1.09 7.61
C TYR A 47 -16.19 1.99 7.28
N GLY A 48 -17.41 1.43 7.20
CA GLY A 48 -18.64 2.20 7.11
C GLY A 48 -19.42 2.09 5.80
N GLN A 49 -18.90 1.40 4.77
CA GLN A 49 -19.61 1.22 3.51
C GLN A 49 -20.94 0.49 3.70
N ARG A 50 -21.99 0.97 3.05
CA ARG A 50 -23.35 0.44 3.15
C ARG A 50 -23.92 -0.07 1.82
N LEU A 51 -23.37 0.39 0.70
CA LEU A 51 -23.85 0.06 -0.64
C LEU A 51 -23.09 -1.10 -1.27
N ILE A 52 -21.84 -1.33 -0.85
CA ILE A 52 -20.95 -2.38 -1.36
C ILE A 52 -20.81 -3.46 -0.29
N GLU A 53 -20.86 -4.71 -0.70
CA GLU A 53 -20.75 -5.86 0.21
C GLU A 53 -19.33 -6.41 0.22
N THR A 54 -18.71 -6.45 1.41
CA THR A 54 -17.35 -6.92 1.62
C THR A 54 -17.25 -7.89 2.79
N PRO A 55 -18.02 -8.99 2.78
CA PRO A 55 -18.14 -9.88 3.95
C PRO A 55 -16.84 -10.56 4.36
N ASN A 56 -15.89 -10.79 3.43
CA ASN A 56 -14.62 -11.42 3.72
C ASN A 56 -13.61 -10.45 4.34
N ILE A 57 -13.53 -9.22 3.82
CA ILE A 57 -12.73 -8.12 4.43
C ILE A 57 -13.28 -7.79 5.81
N ASP A 58 -14.62 -7.76 5.97
CA ASP A 58 -15.27 -7.57 7.27
C ASP A 58 -14.99 -8.73 8.24
N ARG A 59 -14.90 -9.96 7.72
CA ARG A 59 -14.45 -11.13 8.50
C ARG A 59 -13.00 -10.96 8.93
N MET A 60 -12.11 -10.53 8.01
CA MET A 60 -10.71 -10.28 8.32
C MET A 60 -10.56 -9.26 9.46
N ALA A 61 -11.35 -8.19 9.44
CA ALA A 61 -11.37 -7.20 10.51
C ALA A 61 -11.91 -7.76 11.83
N ARG A 62 -12.93 -8.62 11.81
CA ARG A 62 -13.46 -9.27 13.01
C ARG A 62 -12.53 -10.30 13.64
N GLU A 63 -11.73 -10.96 12.81
CA GLU A 63 -10.78 -12.00 13.24
C GLU A 63 -9.37 -11.45 13.45
N GLY A 64 -9.11 -10.18 13.12
CA GLY A 64 -7.84 -9.47 13.23
C GLY A 64 -7.97 -8.12 13.91
N MET A 65 -7.06 -7.20 13.60
CA MET A 65 -7.01 -5.83 14.10
C MET A 65 -7.25 -4.84 12.96
N ARG A 66 -8.14 -3.87 13.18
CA ARG A 66 -8.45 -2.78 12.27
C ARG A 66 -7.82 -1.48 12.79
N PHE A 67 -7.02 -0.81 11.95
CA PHE A 67 -6.44 0.49 12.27
C PHE A 67 -7.31 1.61 11.73
N THR A 68 -7.52 2.65 12.55
CA THR A 68 -8.35 3.80 12.17
C THR A 68 -7.54 4.96 11.63
N GLN A 69 -6.21 4.97 11.84
CA GLN A 69 -5.32 6.06 11.44
C GLN A 69 -4.08 5.54 10.69
N ALA A 70 -4.34 4.79 9.61
CA ALA A 70 -3.28 4.31 8.71
C ALA A 70 -3.20 5.16 7.44
N TYR A 71 -1.98 5.48 7.02
CA TYR A 71 -1.72 6.42 5.96
C TYR A 71 -0.87 5.82 4.83
N ALA A 72 -1.32 6.03 3.61
CA ALA A 72 -0.54 5.80 2.40
C ALA A 72 0.69 6.73 2.35
N GLY A 73 1.74 6.28 1.69
CA GLY A 73 2.97 7.08 1.55
C GLY A 73 2.81 8.31 0.65
N SER A 74 1.78 8.33 -0.20
CA SER A 74 1.48 9.44 -1.10
C SER A 74 0.03 9.36 -1.57
N PRO A 75 -0.58 10.46 -2.06
CA PRO A 75 -1.95 10.44 -2.58
C PRO A 75 -2.10 9.80 -3.97
N VAL A 76 -1.05 9.14 -4.50
CA VAL A 76 -1.08 8.39 -5.76
C VAL A 76 -0.17 7.16 -5.70
N SER A 77 -0.42 6.20 -6.60
CA SER A 77 0.12 4.85 -6.56
C SER A 77 1.65 4.73 -6.56
N ALA A 78 2.36 5.26 -7.57
CA ALA A 78 3.79 4.95 -7.71
C ALA A 78 4.62 5.45 -6.51
N PRO A 79 4.50 6.70 -6.03
CA PRO A 79 5.24 7.16 -4.85
C PRO A 79 4.77 6.51 -3.55
N SER A 80 3.48 6.16 -3.42
CA SER A 80 3.00 5.43 -2.24
C SER A 80 3.59 4.02 -2.16
N ARG A 81 3.64 3.31 -3.30
CA ARG A 81 4.31 1.99 -3.39
C ARG A 81 5.81 2.12 -3.16
N ALA A 82 6.44 3.22 -3.59
CA ALA A 82 7.83 3.50 -3.26
C ALA A 82 8.06 3.62 -1.76
N SER A 83 7.22 4.36 -1.04
CA SER A 83 7.29 4.46 0.43
C SER A 83 7.19 3.10 1.11
N PHE A 84 6.25 2.25 0.67
CA PHE A 84 6.11 0.87 1.15
C PHE A 84 7.37 0.03 0.89
N MET A 85 7.95 0.15 -0.30
CA MET A 85 9.10 -0.66 -0.70
C MET A 85 10.40 -0.20 -0.03
N THR A 86 10.59 1.10 0.18
CA THR A 86 11.86 1.68 0.63
C THR A 86 11.92 2.02 2.11
N GLY A 87 10.78 2.04 2.84
CA GLY A 87 10.75 2.50 4.23
C GLY A 87 11.00 4.01 4.38
N GLN A 88 10.82 4.77 3.30
CA GLN A 88 11.02 6.22 3.27
C GLN A 88 9.72 6.95 2.94
N HIS A 89 9.49 8.13 3.52
CA HIS A 89 8.41 9.00 3.09
C HIS A 89 8.73 9.68 1.75
N CYS A 90 7.73 10.27 1.09
CA CYS A 90 7.88 10.81 -0.27
C CYS A 90 8.81 12.03 -0.39
N GLY A 91 9.26 12.65 0.70
CA GLY A 91 10.31 13.68 0.68
C GLY A 91 11.72 13.12 0.52
N HIS A 92 11.93 11.83 0.78
CA HIS A 92 13.23 11.16 0.73
C HIS A 92 13.30 10.13 -0.40
N THR A 93 12.17 9.48 -0.80
CA THR A 93 12.20 8.52 -1.90
C THR A 93 12.55 9.19 -3.23
N GLU A 94 13.12 8.43 -4.17
CA GLU A 94 13.35 8.92 -5.54
C GLU A 94 12.07 9.00 -6.38
N VAL A 95 11.06 8.18 -6.07
CA VAL A 95 9.80 8.12 -6.80
C VAL A 95 8.76 8.93 -6.05
N ARG A 96 8.46 10.15 -6.53
CA ARG A 96 7.53 11.10 -5.89
C ARG A 96 6.30 11.43 -6.72
N GLY A 97 6.12 10.75 -7.85
CA GLY A 97 5.00 10.96 -8.77
C GLY A 97 4.86 9.83 -9.79
N ASN A 98 3.84 9.94 -10.63
CA ASN A 98 3.47 8.92 -11.60
C ASN A 98 4.16 9.09 -12.97
N LYS A 99 5.37 9.65 -13.05
CA LYS A 99 6.08 9.83 -14.32
C LYS A 99 6.35 8.50 -15.02
N GLU A 100 6.10 8.47 -16.33
CA GLU A 100 6.19 7.29 -17.18
C GLU A 100 7.32 7.41 -18.19
N TYR A 101 7.99 6.29 -18.47
CA TYR A 101 9.04 6.17 -19.48
C TYR A 101 8.49 5.49 -20.74
N TRP A 102 9.00 5.92 -21.91
CA TRP A 102 8.64 5.40 -23.21
C TRP A 102 9.78 4.58 -23.81
N ARG A 103 9.46 3.56 -24.59
CA ARG A 103 10.46 2.61 -25.14
C ARG A 103 11.53 3.29 -26.00
N ASP A 104 11.15 4.29 -26.80
CA ASP A 104 12.04 4.93 -27.76
C ASP A 104 12.57 6.29 -27.30
N ALA A 105 12.24 6.72 -26.14
CA ALA A 105 12.73 7.95 -25.55
C ALA A 105 12.85 7.78 -24.04
N ALA A 106 14.05 7.97 -23.50
CA ALA A 106 14.26 8.12 -22.05
C ALA A 106 13.57 9.40 -21.54
N MET A 107 12.32 9.64 -21.96
CA MET A 107 11.54 10.83 -21.66
C MET A 107 10.11 10.49 -21.31
N VAL A 108 9.64 11.14 -20.27
CA VAL A 108 8.25 11.11 -19.82
C VAL A 108 7.38 11.85 -20.82
N ARG A 109 6.39 11.19 -21.39
CA ARG A 109 5.34 11.80 -22.20
C ARG A 109 3.97 11.46 -21.63
N TYR A 110 3.12 12.45 -21.51
CA TYR A 110 1.72 12.27 -21.14
C TYR A 110 0.83 12.34 -22.37
N GLY A 111 -0.19 11.51 -22.45
CA GLY A 111 -1.31 11.71 -23.36
C GLY A 111 -1.45 10.79 -24.56
N GLU A 112 -0.54 9.85 -24.83
CA GLU A 112 -0.71 8.86 -25.89
C GLU A 112 -1.12 7.49 -25.33
N ASN A 113 -2.06 6.81 -26.01
CA ASN A 113 -2.67 5.58 -25.54
C ASN A 113 -2.06 4.33 -26.17
N ASP A 114 -0.74 4.28 -26.29
CA ASP A 114 -0.04 3.12 -26.82
C ASP A 114 0.61 2.31 -25.69
N GLU A 115 -0.02 1.20 -25.32
CA GLU A 115 0.45 0.24 -24.32
C GLU A 115 1.87 -0.26 -24.59
N TYR A 116 2.25 -0.40 -25.85
CA TYR A 116 3.57 -0.89 -26.23
C TYR A 116 4.68 0.16 -26.17
N SER A 117 4.32 1.43 -26.23
CA SER A 117 5.26 2.54 -26.19
C SER A 117 5.67 2.90 -24.77
N ARG A 118 4.77 2.72 -23.79
CA ARG A 118 5.03 2.97 -22.38
C ARG A 118 5.61 1.72 -21.73
N VAL A 119 6.71 1.88 -21.04
CA VAL A 119 7.45 0.74 -20.47
C VAL A 119 7.43 0.68 -18.96
N GLY A 120 7.07 1.74 -18.26
CA GLY A 120 6.91 1.79 -16.79
C GLY A 120 7.23 3.13 -16.17
N GLN A 121 7.44 3.13 -14.87
CA GLN A 121 7.65 4.31 -14.03
C GLN A 121 9.13 4.55 -13.75
N HIS A 122 9.43 5.60 -12.97
CA HIS A 122 10.78 5.86 -12.47
C HIS A 122 11.26 4.65 -11.65
N PRO A 123 12.48 4.14 -11.90
CA PRO A 123 13.01 2.98 -11.18
C PRO A 123 13.41 3.35 -9.75
N TYR A 124 13.29 2.41 -8.82
CA TYR A 124 13.92 2.52 -7.50
C TYR A 124 15.44 2.53 -7.64
N SER A 125 16.14 3.31 -6.82
CA SER A 125 17.60 3.32 -6.78
C SER A 125 18.18 1.93 -6.47
N THR A 126 19.30 1.60 -7.08
CA THR A 126 20.09 0.41 -6.72
C THR A 126 20.89 0.63 -5.44
N ASP A 127 21.07 1.87 -5.04
CA ASP A 127 21.85 2.24 -3.88
C ASP A 127 21.03 2.15 -2.58
N HIS A 128 19.73 1.94 -2.71
CA HIS A 128 18.78 1.78 -1.61
C HIS A 128 18.13 0.40 -1.63
N VAL A 129 18.17 -0.31 -0.50
CA VAL A 129 17.51 -1.61 -0.33
C VAL A 129 16.00 -1.45 -0.33
N ILE A 130 15.29 -2.45 -0.87
CA ILE A 130 13.82 -2.50 -0.78
C ILE A 130 13.36 -3.73 0.00
N LEU A 131 12.16 -3.65 0.54
CA LEU A 131 11.60 -4.66 1.44
C LEU A 131 11.73 -6.12 0.94
N PRO A 132 11.45 -6.46 -0.35
CA PRO A 132 11.65 -7.83 -0.83
C PRO A 132 13.10 -8.33 -0.76
N GLU A 133 14.07 -7.43 -0.89
CA GLU A 133 15.51 -7.79 -0.78
C GLU A 133 15.84 -8.14 0.67
N ILE A 134 15.37 -7.36 1.65
CA ILE A 134 15.51 -7.66 3.09
C ILE A 134 14.91 -9.04 3.41
N MET A 135 13.69 -9.30 2.94
CA MET A 135 13.03 -10.58 3.17
C MET A 135 13.79 -11.75 2.57
N LYS A 136 14.25 -11.59 1.33
CA LYS A 136 15.04 -12.62 0.64
C LYS A 136 16.37 -12.91 1.34
N ASP A 137 17.09 -11.89 1.78
CA ASP A 137 18.37 -12.02 2.50
C ASP A 137 18.19 -12.73 3.84
N ASN A 138 16.99 -12.67 4.43
CA ASN A 138 16.64 -13.35 5.67
C ASN A 138 15.91 -14.69 5.47
N GLY A 139 16.05 -15.27 4.28
CA GLY A 139 15.67 -16.66 4.02
C GLY A 139 14.27 -16.87 3.46
N TYR A 140 13.50 -15.83 3.23
CA TYR A 140 12.15 -15.94 2.68
C TYR A 140 12.13 -16.34 1.20
N THR A 141 11.13 -17.12 0.81
CA THR A 141 10.70 -17.19 -0.58
C THR A 141 9.83 -15.98 -0.88
N THR A 142 10.14 -15.23 -1.94
CA THR A 142 9.49 -13.96 -2.22
C THR A 142 8.66 -14.02 -3.49
N ALA A 143 7.44 -13.47 -3.45
CA ALA A 143 6.58 -13.40 -4.63
C ALA A 143 5.81 -12.10 -4.71
N MET A 144 5.51 -11.66 -5.94
CA MET A 144 4.64 -10.52 -6.17
C MET A 144 3.68 -10.76 -7.32
N PHE A 145 2.38 -10.48 -7.08
CA PHE A 145 1.32 -10.65 -8.06
C PHE A 145 0.52 -9.36 -8.20
N GLY A 146 0.55 -8.76 -9.41
CA GLY A 146 -0.15 -7.51 -9.71
C GLY A 146 0.75 -6.41 -10.25
N LYS A 147 0.59 -5.19 -9.73
CA LYS A 147 1.21 -3.96 -10.24
C LYS A 147 2.52 -3.65 -9.53
N TRP A 148 3.63 -3.58 -10.27
CA TRP A 148 4.97 -3.25 -9.76
C TRP A 148 5.14 -1.74 -9.52
N ALA A 149 5.03 -0.93 -10.57
CA ALA A 149 5.11 0.54 -10.55
C ALA A 149 6.45 1.13 -10.00
N GLY A 150 7.54 0.38 -9.99
CA GLY A 150 8.85 0.82 -9.48
C GLY A 150 9.99 0.60 -10.48
N GLY A 151 9.74 0.90 -11.76
CA GLY A 151 10.69 0.73 -12.84
C GLY A 151 10.01 0.49 -14.19
N TYR A 152 10.77 0.15 -15.19
CA TYR A 152 10.32 -0.17 -16.55
C TYR A 152 11.05 -1.38 -17.11
N GLU A 153 10.50 -2.05 -18.12
CA GLU A 153 11.13 -3.20 -18.76
C GLU A 153 12.52 -2.84 -19.27
N GLY A 154 13.52 -3.59 -18.80
CA GLY A 154 14.93 -3.35 -19.13
C GLY A 154 15.67 -2.44 -18.14
N SER A 155 14.97 -1.79 -17.19
CA SER A 155 15.63 -1.04 -16.12
C SER A 155 16.36 -1.94 -15.12
N HIS A 156 17.14 -1.33 -14.23
CA HIS A 156 17.76 -2.02 -13.10
C HIS A 156 16.77 -2.38 -11.99
N SER A 157 15.57 -1.82 -12.02
CA SER A 157 14.56 -1.98 -10.97
C SER A 157 13.31 -2.70 -11.51
N THR A 158 13.50 -3.95 -11.93
CA THR A 158 12.42 -4.88 -12.26
C THR A 158 12.36 -5.99 -11.20
N PRO A 159 11.21 -6.65 -10.98
CA PRO A 159 11.06 -7.67 -9.92
C PRO A 159 12.16 -8.73 -9.89
N ASP A 160 12.56 -9.25 -11.07
CA ASP A 160 13.63 -10.24 -11.24
C ASP A 160 15.01 -9.79 -10.70
N LYS A 161 15.22 -8.47 -10.55
CA LYS A 161 16.46 -7.86 -10.08
C LYS A 161 16.38 -7.32 -8.65
N ARG A 162 15.20 -7.22 -8.09
CA ARG A 162 14.93 -6.56 -6.82
C ARG A 162 14.27 -7.50 -5.80
N GLY A 163 14.90 -8.67 -5.63
CA GLY A 163 14.54 -9.56 -4.52
C GLY A 163 13.29 -10.41 -4.70
N ILE A 164 12.61 -10.42 -5.86
CA ILE A 164 11.41 -11.23 -6.12
C ILE A 164 11.80 -12.54 -6.83
N ASP A 165 11.37 -13.68 -6.29
CA ASP A 165 11.59 -15.00 -6.88
C ASP A 165 10.49 -15.38 -7.88
N GLU A 166 9.23 -14.94 -7.63
CA GLU A 166 8.06 -15.21 -8.48
C GLU A 166 7.28 -13.92 -8.75
N PHE A 167 7.07 -13.57 -10.00
CA PHE A 167 6.31 -12.39 -10.42
C PHE A 167 5.32 -12.72 -11.52
N TYR A 168 4.09 -12.20 -11.39
CA TYR A 168 3.11 -12.22 -12.46
C TYR A 168 2.20 -10.99 -12.39
N GLY A 169 2.23 -10.13 -13.42
CA GLY A 169 1.45 -8.90 -13.39
C GLY A 169 1.91 -7.83 -14.36
N TYR A 170 1.88 -6.59 -13.91
CA TYR A 170 2.22 -5.41 -14.70
C TYR A 170 3.49 -4.73 -14.20
N ILE A 171 4.42 -4.45 -15.08
CA ILE A 171 5.56 -3.57 -14.78
C ILE A 171 5.10 -2.11 -14.84
N CYS A 172 4.42 -1.74 -15.92
CA CYS A 172 3.93 -0.39 -16.17
C CYS A 172 2.55 -0.18 -15.53
N GLN A 173 2.42 0.84 -14.66
CA GLN A 173 1.12 1.15 -14.08
C GLN A 173 0.12 1.70 -15.10
N PHE A 174 0.56 2.33 -16.19
CA PHE A 174 -0.34 2.76 -17.25
C PHE A 174 -1.02 1.55 -17.93
N GLN A 175 -0.26 0.48 -18.19
CA GLN A 175 -0.80 -0.78 -18.69
C GLN A 175 -1.78 -1.42 -17.68
N ALA A 176 -1.52 -1.25 -16.38
CA ALA A 176 -2.37 -1.76 -15.32
C ALA A 176 -3.77 -1.10 -15.25
N HIS A 177 -3.98 0.00 -15.98
CA HIS A 177 -5.30 0.61 -16.15
C HIS A 177 -6.20 -0.11 -17.18
N LEU A 178 -5.69 -1.16 -17.83
CA LEU A 178 -6.43 -1.98 -18.79
C LEU A 178 -6.65 -3.38 -18.19
N TYR A 179 -7.90 -3.75 -17.96
CA TYR A 179 -8.21 -5.06 -17.39
C TYR A 179 -8.25 -6.19 -18.41
N TYR A 180 -8.25 -5.85 -19.69
CA TYR A 180 -8.10 -6.80 -20.80
C TYR A 180 -6.88 -6.43 -21.66
N PRO A 181 -5.66 -6.45 -21.09
CA PRO A 181 -4.44 -6.03 -21.78
C PRO A 181 -4.07 -7.02 -22.89
N ASN A 182 -3.07 -6.66 -23.69
CA ASN A 182 -2.50 -7.54 -24.70
C ASN A 182 -1.53 -8.56 -24.13
N PHE A 183 -0.87 -8.24 -23.01
CA PHE A 183 0.08 -9.11 -22.33
C PHE A 183 0.16 -8.78 -20.84
N LEU A 184 0.74 -9.71 -20.07
CA LEU A 184 1.22 -9.52 -18.71
C LEU A 184 2.71 -9.90 -18.66
N ASN A 185 3.41 -9.46 -17.62
CA ASN A 185 4.79 -9.83 -17.39
C ASN A 185 4.88 -10.99 -16.40
N ARG A 186 5.88 -11.86 -16.59
CA ARG A 186 6.18 -13.00 -15.72
C ARG A 186 7.68 -13.10 -15.46
N TYR A 187 8.02 -13.51 -14.26
CA TYR A 187 9.33 -14.04 -13.90
C TYR A 187 9.13 -15.17 -12.89
N SER A 188 9.77 -16.31 -13.10
CA SER A 188 9.76 -17.45 -12.18
C SER A 188 11.13 -18.05 -12.06
N LYS A 189 11.76 -17.89 -10.90
CA LYS A 189 13.01 -18.52 -10.57
C LYS A 189 12.87 -20.04 -10.47
N ILE A 190 11.72 -20.52 -10.02
CA ILE A 190 11.41 -21.96 -9.91
C ILE A 190 11.36 -22.61 -11.31
N GLU A 191 10.78 -21.94 -12.29
CA GLU A 191 10.74 -22.42 -13.68
C GLU A 191 12.03 -22.16 -14.45
N GLY A 192 13.04 -21.50 -13.82
CA GLY A 192 14.36 -21.25 -14.40
C GLY A 192 14.42 -20.04 -15.34
N ASP A 193 13.49 -19.10 -15.22
CA ASP A 193 13.55 -17.84 -15.95
C ASP A 193 14.81 -17.05 -15.54
N THR A 194 15.51 -16.49 -16.51
CA THR A 194 16.70 -15.65 -16.29
C THR A 194 16.41 -14.16 -16.40
N THR A 195 15.26 -13.81 -16.95
CA THR A 195 14.80 -12.43 -17.14
C THR A 195 13.27 -12.37 -17.10
N LEU A 196 12.77 -11.14 -17.00
CA LEU A 196 11.34 -10.86 -17.14
C LEU A 196 10.84 -11.22 -18.55
N LEU A 197 9.75 -11.95 -18.65
CA LEU A 197 9.11 -12.39 -19.88
C LEU A 197 7.74 -11.72 -20.07
N ARG A 198 7.30 -11.53 -21.32
CA ARG A 198 5.93 -11.15 -21.65
C ARG A 198 5.09 -12.40 -21.95
N VAL A 199 3.94 -12.50 -21.31
CA VAL A 199 2.92 -13.52 -21.56
C VAL A 199 1.80 -12.89 -22.36
N ILE A 200 1.72 -13.23 -23.65
CA ILE A 200 0.70 -12.69 -24.56
C ILE A 200 -0.66 -13.27 -24.19
N LEU A 201 -1.67 -12.41 -24.12
CA LEU A 201 -3.07 -12.82 -23.91
C LEU A 201 -3.72 -13.00 -25.27
N GLU A 202 -3.59 -14.20 -25.82
CA GLU A 202 -3.89 -14.56 -27.20
C GLU A 202 -5.35 -14.26 -27.63
N GLU A 203 -6.30 -14.39 -26.71
CA GLU A 203 -7.70 -14.07 -27.02
C GLU A 203 -7.93 -12.56 -27.03
N ASN A 204 -7.21 -11.80 -26.20
CA ASN A 204 -7.36 -10.36 -26.16
C ASN A 204 -6.78 -9.68 -27.39
N ILE A 205 -5.62 -10.11 -27.91
CA ILE A 205 -4.98 -9.47 -29.07
C ILE A 205 -5.77 -9.64 -30.37
N LYS A 206 -6.77 -10.51 -30.40
CA LYS A 206 -7.69 -10.68 -31.55
C LYS A 206 -8.68 -9.52 -31.69
N HIS A 207 -8.83 -8.69 -30.68
CA HIS A 207 -9.81 -7.62 -30.60
C HIS A 207 -9.15 -6.28 -30.25
N PRO A 208 -9.69 -5.13 -30.71
CA PRO A 208 -9.12 -3.84 -30.39
C PRO A 208 -9.14 -3.55 -28.89
N GLN A 209 -8.16 -2.75 -28.42
CA GLN A 209 -8.08 -2.33 -27.03
C GLN A 209 -9.09 -1.24 -26.66
N LYS A 210 -9.71 -0.60 -27.66
CA LYS A 210 -10.67 0.49 -27.48
C LYS A 210 -11.88 0.35 -28.38
N GLY A 211 -13.01 0.92 -27.92
CA GLY A 211 -14.25 0.99 -28.66
C GLY A 211 -15.01 -0.33 -28.69
N ASP A 212 -15.90 -0.49 -29.67
CA ASP A 212 -16.91 -1.57 -29.69
C ASP A 212 -16.34 -2.99 -29.64
N GLY A 213 -15.14 -3.21 -30.11
CA GLY A 213 -14.49 -4.51 -30.08
C GLY A 213 -13.84 -4.87 -28.73
N TYR A 214 -13.70 -3.91 -27.80
CA TYR A 214 -13.07 -4.17 -26.51
C TYR A 214 -13.85 -5.17 -25.66
N THR A 215 -15.17 -5.14 -25.71
CA THR A 215 -16.04 -6.06 -24.96
C THR A 215 -15.97 -7.51 -25.44
N LEU A 216 -15.32 -7.77 -26.57
CA LEU A 216 -15.07 -9.13 -27.07
C LEU A 216 -13.82 -9.78 -26.48
N ARG A 217 -13.01 -9.03 -25.72
CA ARG A 217 -11.86 -9.53 -25.00
C ARG A 217 -12.34 -10.38 -23.80
N THR A 218 -11.69 -11.51 -23.56
CA THR A 218 -12.16 -12.48 -22.57
C THR A 218 -11.15 -12.78 -21.47
N GLN A 219 -9.88 -12.43 -21.66
CA GLN A 219 -8.83 -12.72 -20.68
C GLN A 219 -8.71 -11.55 -19.70
N TYR A 220 -9.53 -11.57 -18.65
CA TYR A 220 -9.57 -10.57 -17.59
C TYR A 220 -8.36 -10.72 -16.68
N SER A 221 -7.50 -9.71 -16.66
CA SER A 221 -6.19 -9.76 -15.99
C SER A 221 -6.26 -9.93 -14.49
N ALA A 222 -7.25 -9.30 -13.81
CA ALA A 222 -7.36 -9.41 -12.36
C ALA A 222 -7.60 -10.85 -11.90
N ASP A 223 -8.51 -11.60 -12.58
CA ASP A 223 -8.74 -13.01 -12.28
C ASP A 223 -7.53 -13.90 -12.64
N ILE A 224 -6.81 -13.56 -13.73
CA ILE A 224 -5.59 -14.29 -14.12
C ILE A 224 -4.50 -14.12 -13.07
N ILE A 225 -4.25 -12.87 -12.65
CA ILE A 225 -3.24 -12.54 -11.64
C ILE A 225 -3.59 -13.21 -10.31
N HIS A 226 -4.86 -13.11 -9.87
CA HIS A 226 -5.31 -13.76 -8.64
C HIS A 226 -5.14 -15.29 -8.70
N ARG A 227 -5.53 -15.92 -9.79
CA ARG A 227 -5.31 -17.37 -9.97
C ARG A 227 -3.82 -17.74 -9.85
N LYS A 228 -2.91 -16.94 -10.43
CA LYS A 228 -1.46 -17.15 -10.30
C LYS A 228 -0.95 -16.96 -8.87
N ALA A 229 -1.46 -15.96 -8.16
CA ALA A 229 -1.21 -15.78 -6.74
C ALA A 229 -1.67 -16.98 -5.90
N MET A 230 -2.86 -17.51 -6.20
CA MET A 230 -3.41 -18.68 -5.51
C MET A 230 -2.71 -20.00 -5.88
N GLU A 231 -2.21 -20.15 -7.12
CA GLU A 231 -1.36 -21.27 -7.52
C GLU A 231 -0.06 -21.25 -6.69
N TRP A 232 0.59 -20.10 -6.59
CA TRP A 232 1.78 -19.92 -5.77
C TRP A 232 1.49 -20.14 -4.27
N LEU A 233 0.43 -19.56 -3.72
CA LEU A 233 0.10 -19.70 -2.30
C LEU A 233 -0.16 -21.16 -1.93
N ARG A 234 -0.87 -21.91 -2.79
CA ARG A 234 -1.15 -23.33 -2.55
C ARG A 234 0.08 -24.24 -2.67
N SER A 235 1.15 -23.76 -3.28
CA SER A 235 2.44 -24.48 -3.34
C SER A 235 3.34 -24.23 -2.13
N GLN A 236 2.97 -23.30 -1.23
CA GLN A 236 3.74 -23.02 -0.01
C GLN A 236 3.42 -24.06 1.07
N ASP A 237 4.42 -24.32 1.91
CA ASP A 237 4.34 -25.22 3.06
C ASP A 237 5.04 -24.58 4.28
N ASN A 238 5.27 -25.38 5.34
CA ASN A 238 5.94 -24.91 6.54
C ASN A 238 7.48 -25.09 6.51
N ASP A 239 8.05 -25.58 5.42
CA ASP A 239 9.49 -25.88 5.36
C ASP A 239 10.34 -24.60 5.26
N LYS A 240 9.75 -23.52 4.71
CA LYS A 240 10.41 -22.25 4.49
C LYS A 240 9.44 -21.08 4.59
N PRO A 241 9.79 -20.00 5.30
CA PRO A 241 8.93 -18.83 5.37
C PRO A 241 8.78 -18.17 3.99
N PHE A 242 7.60 -17.57 3.75
CA PHE A 242 7.31 -16.88 2.51
C PHE A 242 6.84 -15.44 2.73
N PHE A 243 7.16 -14.59 1.77
CA PHE A 243 6.72 -13.20 1.68
C PHE A 243 6.00 -12.97 0.35
N GLY A 244 4.69 -12.74 0.40
CA GLY A 244 3.84 -12.48 -0.77
C GLY A 244 3.33 -11.04 -0.79
N ILE A 245 3.46 -10.36 -1.93
CA ILE A 245 2.92 -9.01 -2.16
C ILE A 245 1.86 -9.11 -3.26
N PHE A 246 0.58 -8.97 -2.90
CA PHE A 246 -0.55 -9.09 -3.83
C PHE A 246 -1.10 -7.68 -4.10
N THR A 247 -0.60 -7.05 -5.18
CA THR A 247 -0.92 -5.67 -5.56
C THR A 247 -2.00 -5.65 -6.63
N TYR A 248 -3.24 -5.94 -6.21
CA TYR A 248 -4.39 -5.94 -7.10
C TYR A 248 -4.69 -4.54 -7.62
N THR A 249 -5.05 -4.46 -8.91
CA THR A 249 -5.42 -3.19 -9.55
C THR A 249 -6.87 -2.77 -9.27
N LEU A 250 -7.67 -3.63 -8.67
CA LEU A 250 -9.04 -3.34 -8.24
C LEU A 250 -9.04 -2.38 -7.05
N PRO A 251 -9.97 -1.41 -6.99
CA PRO A 251 -10.99 -1.04 -7.96
C PRO A 251 -10.62 0.13 -8.91
N HIS A 252 -9.32 0.36 -9.19
CA HIS A 252 -8.87 1.44 -10.10
C HIS A 252 -9.62 1.41 -11.44
N ALA A 253 -9.80 2.58 -12.07
CA ALA A 253 -10.30 2.65 -13.44
C ALA A 253 -9.32 1.95 -14.44
N GLU A 254 -9.80 1.34 -15.50
CA GLU A 254 -11.14 1.43 -16.10
C GLU A 254 -12.19 0.57 -15.36
N LEU A 255 -13.43 1.03 -15.32
CA LEU A 255 -14.52 0.28 -14.68
C LEU A 255 -15.15 -0.70 -15.69
N VAL A 256 -14.39 -1.71 -16.09
CA VAL A 256 -14.80 -2.75 -17.03
C VAL A 256 -14.32 -4.11 -16.53
N GLN A 257 -15.24 -5.06 -16.40
CA GLN A 257 -14.96 -6.40 -15.92
C GLN A 257 -15.90 -7.44 -16.56
N PRO A 258 -15.72 -8.76 -16.30
CA PRO A 258 -16.62 -9.79 -16.79
C PRO A 258 -18.08 -9.51 -16.43
N ASN A 259 -18.98 -9.66 -17.40
CA ASN A 259 -20.40 -9.50 -17.19
C ASN A 259 -20.99 -10.79 -16.54
N ASP A 260 -20.71 -10.98 -15.28
CA ASP A 260 -21.06 -12.15 -14.48
C ASP A 260 -22.17 -11.87 -13.44
N SER A 261 -22.43 -12.82 -12.56
CA SER A 261 -23.45 -12.72 -11.52
C SER A 261 -23.20 -11.57 -10.54
N LEU A 262 -21.93 -11.19 -10.31
CA LEU A 262 -21.57 -10.13 -9.40
C LEU A 262 -21.96 -8.75 -9.96
N VAL A 263 -21.64 -8.50 -11.23
CA VAL A 263 -22.09 -7.29 -11.94
C VAL A 263 -23.61 -7.28 -12.05
N ALA A 264 -24.25 -8.41 -12.38
CA ALA A 264 -25.71 -8.51 -12.45
C ALA A 264 -26.39 -8.20 -11.11
N TYR A 265 -25.80 -8.62 -9.99
CA TYR A 265 -26.29 -8.31 -8.65
C TYR A 265 -26.35 -6.78 -8.42
N TYR A 266 -25.25 -6.07 -8.71
CA TYR A 266 -25.20 -4.61 -8.49
C TYR A 266 -26.04 -3.82 -9.49
N ARG A 267 -26.18 -4.26 -10.74
CA ARG A 267 -27.15 -3.69 -11.70
C ARG A 267 -28.58 -3.74 -11.19
N ASN A 268 -28.96 -4.85 -10.55
CA ASN A 268 -30.29 -4.96 -9.94
C ASN A 268 -30.43 -4.13 -8.66
N LYS A 269 -29.33 -3.90 -7.93
CA LYS A 269 -29.30 -3.09 -6.70
C LYS A 269 -29.35 -1.60 -7.00
N PHE A 270 -28.68 -1.12 -8.04
CA PHE A 270 -28.60 0.26 -8.47
C PHE A 270 -29.48 0.48 -9.71
N VAL A 271 -30.79 0.60 -9.47
CA VAL A 271 -31.76 0.87 -10.54
C VAL A 271 -31.50 2.27 -11.11
N ASP A 272 -31.55 2.44 -12.43
CA ASP A 272 -31.24 3.66 -13.16
C ASP A 272 -29.78 4.14 -12.96
N ASP A 273 -28.83 3.18 -12.91
CA ASP A 273 -27.41 3.48 -12.85
C ASP A 273 -26.95 4.24 -14.11
N ARG A 274 -25.89 5.02 -13.94
CA ARG A 274 -25.36 5.87 -15.01
C ARG A 274 -24.28 5.15 -15.82
N ASP A 275 -24.30 5.41 -17.12
CA ASP A 275 -23.15 5.14 -18.01
C ASP A 275 -22.13 6.27 -17.92
N TRP A 276 -20.86 5.90 -17.98
CA TRP A 276 -19.78 6.84 -18.21
C TRP A 276 -19.27 6.68 -19.64
N GLU A 277 -19.53 7.65 -20.48
CA GLU A 277 -19.06 7.67 -21.87
C GLU A 277 -17.61 8.18 -21.92
N ALA A 278 -16.71 7.34 -22.40
CA ALA A 278 -15.30 7.69 -22.51
C ALA A 278 -15.09 8.83 -23.53
N PRO A 279 -14.56 10.00 -23.11
CA PRO A 279 -14.14 11.02 -24.07
C PRO A 279 -13.10 10.45 -25.04
N HIS A 280 -13.03 10.98 -26.27
CA HIS A 280 -12.13 10.48 -27.31
C HIS A 280 -10.63 10.52 -26.91
N TRP A 281 -10.28 11.42 -26.02
CA TRP A 281 -8.92 11.56 -25.47
C TRP A 281 -8.67 10.66 -24.24
N SER A 282 -9.72 10.01 -23.71
CA SER A 282 -9.58 9.15 -22.55
C SER A 282 -8.74 7.91 -22.85
N ARG A 283 -7.93 7.51 -21.87
CA ARG A 283 -7.25 6.21 -21.89
C ARG A 283 -8.16 5.04 -21.52
N TYR A 284 -9.27 5.31 -20.81
CA TYR A 284 -10.24 4.31 -20.38
C TYR A 284 -11.28 4.03 -21.46
N ASN A 285 -11.86 2.85 -21.44
CA ASN A 285 -13.04 2.51 -22.22
C ASN A 285 -14.31 3.00 -21.52
N THR A 286 -15.40 3.15 -22.28
CA THR A 286 -16.74 3.45 -21.77
C THR A 286 -17.14 2.41 -20.72
N SER A 287 -17.64 2.86 -19.58
CA SER A 287 -18.20 2.02 -18.53
C SER A 287 -19.73 2.07 -18.58
N ARG A 288 -20.37 0.93 -18.77
CA ARG A 288 -21.82 0.77 -18.64
C ARG A 288 -22.17 0.43 -17.21
N ASP A 289 -23.20 1.10 -16.66
CA ASP A 289 -23.61 0.91 -15.26
C ASP A 289 -22.42 1.15 -14.29
N ALA A 290 -21.84 2.35 -14.33
CA ALA A 290 -20.54 2.65 -13.72
C ALA A 290 -20.49 2.40 -12.21
N HIS A 291 -21.58 2.71 -11.46
CA HIS A 291 -21.64 2.42 -10.03
C HIS A 291 -21.69 0.90 -9.77
N ALA A 292 -22.46 0.16 -10.57
CA ALA A 292 -22.51 -1.30 -10.47
C ALA A 292 -21.17 -1.95 -10.79
N GLN A 293 -20.44 -1.42 -11.79
CA GLN A 293 -19.09 -1.88 -12.11
C GLN A 293 -18.13 -1.66 -10.94
N PHE A 294 -18.07 -0.45 -10.37
CA PHE A 294 -17.19 -0.15 -9.25
C PHE A 294 -17.50 -1.05 -8.04
N ALA A 295 -18.78 -1.13 -7.64
CA ALA A 295 -19.18 -1.97 -6.51
C ALA A 295 -18.84 -3.46 -6.73
N ALA A 296 -19.05 -3.96 -7.95
CA ALA A 296 -18.68 -5.33 -8.29
C ALA A 296 -17.16 -5.56 -8.29
N MET A 297 -16.35 -4.56 -8.65
CA MET A 297 -14.89 -4.65 -8.55
C MET A 297 -14.43 -4.76 -7.09
N VAL A 298 -15.01 -3.97 -6.19
CA VAL A 298 -14.70 -4.05 -4.74
C VAL A 298 -15.13 -5.40 -4.17
N SER A 299 -16.32 -5.90 -4.51
CA SER A 299 -16.77 -7.22 -4.02
C SER A 299 -15.99 -8.38 -4.67
N ARG A 300 -15.48 -8.24 -5.88
CA ARG A 300 -14.55 -9.20 -6.50
C ARG A 300 -13.24 -9.27 -5.72
N LEU A 301 -12.70 -8.12 -5.34
CA LEU A 301 -11.52 -8.02 -4.48
C LEU A 301 -11.78 -8.68 -3.11
N ASP A 302 -12.95 -8.44 -2.52
CA ASP A 302 -13.38 -9.10 -1.29
C ASP A 302 -13.37 -10.62 -1.41
N ASN A 303 -13.84 -11.16 -2.53
CA ASN A 303 -13.78 -12.60 -2.81
C ASN A 303 -12.33 -13.11 -2.86
N TYR A 304 -11.40 -12.35 -3.47
CA TYR A 304 -9.98 -12.71 -3.50
C TYR A 304 -9.39 -12.77 -2.09
N VAL A 305 -9.72 -11.82 -1.22
CA VAL A 305 -9.29 -11.84 0.19
C VAL A 305 -9.83 -13.09 0.90
N GLY A 306 -11.10 -13.42 0.67
CA GLY A 306 -11.73 -14.62 1.20
C GLY A 306 -11.04 -15.90 0.77
N GLU A 307 -10.68 -16.02 -0.51
CA GLU A 307 -9.95 -17.18 -1.04
C GLU A 307 -8.56 -17.33 -0.43
N ILE A 308 -7.82 -16.22 -0.22
CA ILE A 308 -6.51 -16.23 0.42
C ILE A 308 -6.61 -16.72 1.86
N MET A 309 -7.51 -16.13 2.67
CA MET A 309 -7.72 -16.54 4.06
C MET A 309 -8.11 -18.01 4.18
N ASN A 310 -9.05 -18.47 3.33
CA ASN A 310 -9.51 -19.85 3.32
C ASN A 310 -8.41 -20.84 2.90
N ALA A 311 -7.54 -20.46 1.95
CA ALA A 311 -6.40 -21.28 1.54
C ALA A 311 -5.39 -21.45 2.67
N LEU A 312 -5.04 -20.37 3.37
CA LEU A 312 -4.14 -20.41 4.53
C LEU A 312 -4.70 -21.31 5.65
N GLN A 313 -6.00 -21.20 5.94
CA GLN A 313 -6.67 -22.05 6.93
C GLN A 313 -6.67 -23.52 6.50
N ALA A 314 -7.00 -23.80 5.24
CA ALA A 314 -7.07 -25.18 4.72
C ALA A 314 -5.70 -25.87 4.68
N GLN A 315 -4.60 -25.10 4.51
CA GLN A 315 -3.23 -25.61 4.53
C GLN A 315 -2.63 -25.67 5.94
N GLY A 316 -3.32 -25.15 6.98
CA GLY A 316 -2.80 -25.08 8.34
C GLY A 316 -1.69 -24.04 8.51
N LEU A 317 -1.61 -23.05 7.61
CA LEU A 317 -0.61 -21.97 7.63
C LEU A 317 -1.09 -20.72 8.34
N ALA A 318 -2.39 -20.59 8.63
CA ALA A 318 -3.00 -19.36 9.11
C ALA A 318 -2.40 -18.85 10.44
N GLU A 319 -2.13 -19.75 11.40
CA GLU A 319 -1.61 -19.38 12.72
C GLU A 319 -0.17 -18.84 12.66
N ASN A 320 0.58 -19.18 11.60
CA ASN A 320 1.94 -18.66 11.37
C ASN A 320 2.01 -17.67 10.18
N THR A 321 0.91 -17.02 9.84
CA THR A 321 0.88 -16.07 8.70
C THR A 321 0.25 -14.75 9.11
N LEU A 322 1.03 -13.67 9.00
CA LEU A 322 0.51 -12.29 9.05
C LEU A 322 -0.02 -11.91 7.67
N VAL A 323 -1.30 -11.55 7.58
CA VAL A 323 -1.91 -10.97 6.38
C VAL A 323 -2.27 -9.52 6.66
N ILE A 324 -1.73 -8.59 5.87
CA ILE A 324 -2.05 -7.17 5.88
C ILE A 324 -2.93 -6.87 4.67
N PHE A 325 -4.06 -6.19 4.87
CA PHE A 325 -4.92 -5.64 3.82
C PHE A 325 -4.90 -4.12 3.88
N THR A 326 -4.64 -3.46 2.75
CA THR A 326 -4.60 -1.99 2.65
C THR A 326 -4.84 -1.51 1.22
N SER A 327 -4.84 -0.18 1.00
CA SER A 327 -4.90 0.49 -0.31
C SER A 327 -3.72 1.44 -0.48
N ASP A 328 -3.25 1.63 -1.71
CA ASP A 328 -2.09 2.48 -1.97
C ASP A 328 -2.35 3.98 -1.88
N ASN A 329 -3.59 4.43 -1.99
CA ASN A 329 -4.05 5.81 -1.76
C ASN A 329 -5.58 5.83 -1.60
N GLY A 330 -6.14 7.02 -1.37
CA GLY A 330 -7.58 7.24 -1.31
C GLY A 330 -8.30 7.02 -2.65
N PRO A 331 -9.65 7.10 -2.67
CA PRO A 331 -10.49 6.77 -3.81
C PRO A 331 -10.28 7.73 -4.97
N HIS A 332 -10.67 7.30 -6.16
CA HIS A 332 -10.58 8.10 -7.38
C HIS A 332 -11.95 8.44 -7.97
N ASN A 333 -11.97 9.43 -8.87
CA ASN A 333 -13.16 9.80 -9.65
C ASN A 333 -12.94 9.59 -11.17
N GLU A 334 -12.04 8.67 -11.56
CA GLU A 334 -11.68 8.40 -12.94
C GLU A 334 -12.58 7.31 -13.55
N GLY A 335 -12.78 7.35 -14.87
CA GLY A 335 -13.43 6.25 -15.61
C GLY A 335 -14.89 5.98 -15.26
N GLY A 336 -15.58 6.91 -14.57
CA GLY A 336 -16.94 6.76 -14.11
C GLY A 336 -17.10 6.46 -12.62
N ALA A 337 -15.99 6.29 -11.86
CA ALA A 337 -16.05 6.17 -10.41
C ALA A 337 -16.67 7.42 -9.77
N ASP A 338 -17.43 7.22 -8.72
CA ASP A 338 -18.21 8.26 -8.04
C ASP A 338 -18.12 8.11 -6.53
N PRO A 339 -17.09 8.67 -5.90
CA PRO A 339 -16.93 8.62 -4.45
C PRO A 339 -18.12 9.23 -3.70
N ASP A 340 -18.77 10.25 -4.26
CA ASP A 340 -19.91 10.92 -3.63
C ASP A 340 -21.13 10.00 -3.57
N PHE A 341 -21.40 9.24 -4.64
CA PHE A 341 -22.49 8.24 -4.64
C PHE A 341 -22.30 7.18 -3.55
N PHE A 342 -21.07 6.74 -3.32
CA PHE A 342 -20.75 5.76 -2.28
C PHE A 342 -20.58 6.37 -0.88
N GLY A 343 -20.78 7.67 -0.72
CA GLY A 343 -20.76 8.38 0.57
C GLY A 343 -19.34 8.58 1.13
N TYR A 344 -18.33 8.49 0.29
CA TYR A 344 -16.93 8.57 0.71
C TYR A 344 -16.58 9.92 1.38
N ASN A 345 -17.00 11.02 0.76
CA ASN A 345 -16.68 12.39 1.23
C ASN A 345 -17.51 12.83 2.46
N ALA A 346 -18.25 11.93 3.11
CA ALA A 346 -19.07 12.29 4.27
C ALA A 346 -18.23 12.55 5.54
N GLU A 347 -17.09 11.88 5.70
CA GLU A 347 -16.24 11.98 6.88
C GLU A 347 -14.83 12.55 6.59
N LEU A 348 -14.26 12.23 5.42
CA LEU A 348 -12.90 12.60 5.05
C LEU A 348 -12.90 13.47 3.80
N ARG A 349 -12.23 14.61 3.85
CA ARG A 349 -12.08 15.49 2.69
C ARG A 349 -11.01 14.96 1.74
N GLY A 350 -11.27 15.08 0.44
CA GLY A 350 -10.30 14.82 -0.60
C GLY A 350 -10.34 13.38 -1.13
N ILE A 351 -9.69 13.20 -2.25
CA ILE A 351 -9.58 11.94 -3.01
C ILE A 351 -8.15 11.82 -3.52
N LYS A 352 -7.84 10.77 -4.27
CA LYS A 352 -6.60 10.61 -5.04
C LYS A 352 -6.06 11.94 -5.60
N ARG A 353 -4.78 12.18 -5.52
CA ARG A 353 -4.05 13.42 -5.86
C ARG A 353 -4.18 14.55 -4.84
N GLN A 354 -4.80 14.34 -3.70
CA GLN A 354 -4.94 15.34 -2.65
C GLN A 354 -4.33 14.83 -1.34
N THR A 355 -3.55 15.67 -0.66
CA THR A 355 -2.91 15.32 0.61
C THR A 355 -3.81 15.51 1.83
N HIS A 356 -5.08 15.86 1.64
CA HIS A 356 -6.09 15.83 2.69
C HIS A 356 -6.36 14.39 3.16
N GLU A 357 -7.03 14.24 4.31
CA GLU A 357 -7.29 12.93 4.91
C GLU A 357 -7.82 11.91 3.91
N GLY A 358 -8.83 12.26 3.11
CA GLY A 358 -9.42 11.36 2.14
C GLY A 358 -8.50 10.89 1.02
N GLY A 359 -7.44 11.61 0.72
CA GLY A 359 -6.48 11.19 -0.31
C GLY A 359 -5.36 10.29 0.20
N VAL A 360 -5.06 10.31 1.50
CA VAL A 360 -3.93 9.59 2.10
C VAL A 360 -4.29 8.63 3.22
N ARG A 361 -5.43 8.78 3.89
CA ARG A 361 -5.91 7.84 4.90
C ARG A 361 -6.59 6.66 4.23
N VAL A 362 -6.13 5.44 4.54
CA VAL A 362 -6.51 4.21 3.85
C VAL A 362 -6.99 3.15 4.82
N PRO A 363 -7.82 2.16 4.39
CA PRO A 363 -8.13 1.01 5.22
C PRO A 363 -6.85 0.21 5.49
N PHE A 364 -6.71 -0.27 6.73
CA PHE A 364 -5.59 -1.11 7.12
C PHE A 364 -6.05 -2.15 8.14
N ILE A 365 -5.94 -3.41 7.78
CA ILE A 365 -6.35 -4.55 8.61
C ILE A 365 -5.19 -5.53 8.69
N ALA A 366 -4.82 -5.94 9.90
CA ALA A 366 -3.86 -7.00 10.15
C ALA A 366 -4.57 -8.24 10.70
N TRP A 367 -4.39 -9.38 10.02
CA TRP A 367 -4.94 -10.66 10.44
C TRP A 367 -3.82 -11.67 10.66
N TRP A 368 -3.70 -12.15 11.88
CA TRP A 368 -2.74 -13.19 12.26
C TRP A 368 -3.32 -13.97 13.45
N PRO A 369 -4.05 -15.05 13.18
CA PRO A 369 -4.70 -15.83 14.25
C PRO A 369 -3.72 -16.27 15.33
N GLY A 370 -4.08 -16.03 16.59
CA GLY A 370 -3.24 -16.38 17.73
C GLY A 370 -2.17 -15.35 18.13
N SER A 371 -1.79 -14.44 17.23
CA SER A 371 -0.78 -13.39 17.50
C SER A 371 -1.39 -12.00 17.57
N VAL A 372 -2.29 -11.65 16.66
CA VAL A 372 -3.02 -10.38 16.65
C VAL A 372 -4.37 -10.55 17.34
N ALA A 373 -4.73 -9.59 18.21
CA ALA A 373 -5.99 -9.64 18.97
C ALA A 373 -7.21 -9.54 18.04
N ALA A 374 -8.05 -10.58 18.03
CA ALA A 374 -9.24 -10.63 17.19
C ALA A 374 -10.26 -9.55 17.56
N GLY A 375 -10.80 -8.85 16.56
CA GLY A 375 -11.80 -7.79 16.71
C GLY A 375 -11.25 -6.50 17.32
N ALA A 376 -9.94 -6.36 17.45
CA ALA A 376 -9.32 -5.14 17.96
C ALA A 376 -9.49 -3.97 16.97
N VAL A 377 -9.71 -2.79 17.55
CA VAL A 377 -9.70 -1.51 16.82
C VAL A 377 -8.60 -0.65 17.45
N ASN A 378 -7.68 -0.19 16.65
CA ASN A 378 -6.52 0.55 17.12
C ASN A 378 -6.41 1.90 16.39
N ASP A 379 -6.06 2.95 17.12
CA ASP A 379 -5.92 4.32 16.64
C ASP A 379 -4.46 4.78 16.53
N HIS A 380 -3.51 3.87 16.65
CA HIS A 380 -2.10 4.16 16.41
C HIS A 380 -1.91 4.76 15.01
N ILE A 381 -1.21 5.90 14.96
CA ILE A 381 -0.89 6.58 13.71
C ILE A 381 0.28 5.85 13.05
N LEU A 382 0.04 5.28 11.87
CA LEU A 382 1.05 4.60 11.09
C LEU A 382 1.01 5.03 9.62
N ALA A 383 2.14 4.89 8.94
CA ALA A 383 2.26 5.16 7.51
C ALA A 383 2.95 3.99 6.77
N PHE A 384 2.91 4.00 5.46
CA PHE A 384 3.45 2.89 4.65
C PHE A 384 4.92 2.61 4.86
N TYR A 385 5.72 3.62 5.15
CA TYR A 385 7.14 3.46 5.44
C TYR A 385 7.39 2.77 6.80
N ASP A 386 6.37 2.58 7.65
CA ASP A 386 6.45 1.84 8.90
C ASP A 386 6.38 0.32 8.71
N ILE A 387 5.90 -0.13 7.53
CA ILE A 387 5.76 -1.56 7.24
C ILE A 387 7.14 -2.22 7.19
N MET A 388 8.15 -1.57 6.60
CA MET A 388 9.51 -2.13 6.52
C MET A 388 10.12 -2.38 7.91
N PRO A 389 10.23 -1.41 8.84
CA PRO A 389 10.74 -1.66 10.18
C PRO A 389 9.87 -2.68 10.95
N THR A 390 8.55 -2.64 10.79
CA THR A 390 7.66 -3.59 11.48
C THR A 390 7.90 -5.03 11.04
N LEU A 391 7.97 -5.27 9.73
CA LEU A 391 8.24 -6.61 9.23
C LEU A 391 9.65 -7.07 9.56
N SER A 392 10.64 -6.16 9.52
CA SER A 392 12.02 -6.46 9.91
C SER A 392 12.11 -6.87 11.38
N GLU A 393 11.44 -6.17 12.29
CA GLU A 393 11.36 -6.53 13.72
C GLU A 393 10.68 -7.88 13.92
N LEU A 394 9.55 -8.14 13.26
CA LEU A 394 8.81 -9.41 13.36
C LEU A 394 9.61 -10.63 12.91
N ILE A 395 10.58 -10.45 11.99
CA ILE A 395 11.46 -11.54 11.54
C ILE A 395 12.80 -11.59 12.27
N GLY A 396 12.99 -10.74 13.32
CA GLY A 396 14.19 -10.71 14.13
C GLY A 396 15.39 -9.99 13.51
N VAL A 397 15.14 -8.97 12.68
CA VAL A 397 16.15 -8.09 12.03
C VAL A 397 16.00 -6.66 12.56
N ASP A 398 16.18 -6.50 13.87
CA ASP A 398 16.02 -5.22 14.57
C ASP A 398 17.06 -4.18 14.15
N ASP A 399 18.21 -4.66 13.62
CA ASP A 399 19.33 -3.84 13.14
C ASP A 399 19.24 -3.55 11.63
N TYR A 400 18.05 -3.67 11.02
CA TYR A 400 17.92 -3.55 9.56
C TYR A 400 18.44 -2.21 9.03
N ALA A 401 18.17 -1.11 9.73
CA ALA A 401 18.61 0.21 9.34
C ALA A 401 20.15 0.31 9.29
N GLU A 402 20.84 -0.17 10.34
CA GLU A 402 22.32 -0.20 10.38
C GLU A 402 22.92 -1.18 9.36
N ARG A 403 22.23 -2.33 9.16
CA ARG A 403 22.70 -3.39 8.25
C ARG A 403 22.63 -2.99 6.77
N TYR A 404 21.61 -2.24 6.40
CA TYR A 404 21.34 -1.85 5.02
C TYR A 404 21.58 -0.35 4.75
N ASP A 405 22.04 0.41 5.77
CA ASP A 405 22.47 1.79 5.61
C ASP A 405 23.72 1.84 4.72
N ASN A 406 23.74 2.80 3.80
CA ASN A 406 24.85 3.00 2.89
C ASN A 406 25.38 4.42 3.03
N ASP A 407 26.35 4.63 3.92
CA ASP A 407 26.99 5.92 4.22
C ASP A 407 27.47 6.73 2.99
N ALA A 408 27.47 6.11 1.78
CA ALA A 408 27.91 6.78 0.56
C ALA A 408 26.85 7.70 -0.06
N ILE A 409 25.59 7.67 0.42
CA ILE A 409 24.49 8.41 -0.20
C ILE A 409 23.81 9.30 0.83
N ALA A 410 23.76 10.61 0.54
CA ALA A 410 23.20 11.64 1.43
C ALA A 410 21.66 11.55 1.67
N ILE A 411 21.00 10.51 1.17
CA ILE A 411 19.53 10.29 1.24
C ILE A 411 19.22 8.98 1.97
N ASP A 412 20.18 8.38 2.64
CA ASP A 412 20.12 7.00 3.11
C ASP A 412 19.66 6.92 4.57
N HIS A 413 18.41 7.23 4.80
CA HIS A 413 17.77 6.97 6.08
C HIS A 413 16.39 6.37 5.86
N PHE A 414 15.99 5.55 6.81
CA PHE A 414 14.66 5.00 6.89
C PHE A 414 13.84 5.90 7.82
N ASP A 415 12.60 6.22 7.38
CA ASP A 415 11.74 7.15 8.12
C ASP A 415 10.71 6.43 9.00
N GLY A 416 10.62 5.11 8.85
CA GLY A 416 9.57 4.31 9.47
C GLY A 416 9.80 4.05 10.96
N VAL A 417 8.69 3.97 11.69
CA VAL A 417 8.61 3.53 13.09
C VAL A 417 7.87 2.19 13.14
N SER A 418 8.47 1.18 13.72
CA SER A 418 7.83 -0.13 13.84
C SER A 418 6.56 -0.06 14.69
N PHE A 419 5.48 -0.67 14.22
CA PHE A 419 4.24 -0.88 14.96
C PHE A 419 4.04 -2.34 15.39
N ALA A 420 5.12 -3.14 15.41
CA ALA A 420 5.08 -4.53 15.90
C ALA A 420 4.57 -4.63 17.35
N PRO A 421 4.97 -3.77 18.31
CA PRO A 421 4.40 -3.79 19.65
C PRO A 421 2.87 -3.61 19.67
N THR A 422 2.34 -2.71 18.83
CA THR A 422 0.89 -2.52 18.68
C THR A 422 0.20 -3.77 18.12
N LEU A 423 0.76 -4.39 17.08
CA LEU A 423 0.23 -5.62 16.49
C LEU A 423 0.16 -6.76 17.50
N LEU A 424 1.21 -6.92 18.31
CA LEU A 424 1.35 -8.00 19.28
C LEU A 424 0.71 -7.66 20.66
N SER A 425 0.09 -6.47 20.78
CA SER A 425 -0.45 -5.97 22.07
C SER A 425 0.60 -5.89 23.16
N GLU A 426 1.84 -5.57 22.79
CA GLU A 426 2.98 -5.39 23.71
C GLU A 426 3.14 -3.91 24.10
N PRO A 427 3.72 -3.62 25.27
CA PRO A 427 4.02 -2.26 25.69
C PRO A 427 5.22 -1.68 24.93
N GLY A 428 5.34 -0.34 24.93
CA GLY A 428 6.53 0.34 24.41
C GLY A 428 6.40 0.83 22.96
N GLN A 429 5.19 0.84 22.41
CA GLN A 429 4.95 1.40 21.09
C GLN A 429 5.42 2.85 21.00
N GLN A 430 6.34 3.10 20.07
CA GLN A 430 6.79 4.44 19.72
C GLN A 430 5.79 5.12 18.82
N GLN A 431 5.71 6.44 18.91
CA GLN A 431 4.85 7.26 18.05
C GLN A 431 5.71 8.07 17.10
N HIS A 432 5.16 8.40 15.93
CA HIS A 432 5.76 9.42 15.07
C HIS A 432 5.67 10.79 15.69
N ASP A 433 6.74 11.58 15.61
CA ASP A 433 6.69 13.02 15.90
C ASP A 433 5.86 13.76 14.86
N PHE A 434 5.94 13.34 13.59
CA PHE A 434 5.17 13.85 12.47
C PHE A 434 5.06 12.82 11.35
N LEU A 435 4.09 13.01 10.42
CA LEU A 435 4.03 12.38 9.10
C LEU A 435 4.21 13.46 8.03
N TYR A 436 4.79 13.07 6.88
CA TYR A 436 5.12 14.00 5.78
C TYR A 436 4.65 13.49 4.42
N TRP A 437 4.10 14.42 3.61
CA TRP A 437 3.73 14.18 2.21
C TRP A 437 4.10 15.36 1.33
N GLU A 438 4.52 15.06 0.10
CA GLU A 438 4.64 16.03 -0.98
C GLU A 438 4.14 15.43 -2.29
N PHE A 439 3.51 16.24 -3.13
CA PHE A 439 2.97 15.78 -4.41
C PHE A 439 2.97 16.89 -5.47
N GLU A 440 3.73 16.67 -6.56
CA GLU A 440 3.98 17.71 -7.57
C GLU A 440 2.78 18.05 -8.45
N GLU A 441 1.94 17.05 -8.84
CA GLU A 441 0.85 17.29 -9.80
C GLU A 441 -0.19 18.29 -9.29
N THR A 442 -0.38 18.37 -7.99
CA THR A 442 -1.28 19.34 -7.35
C THR A 442 -0.55 20.41 -6.56
N ASP A 443 0.79 20.39 -6.59
CA ASP A 443 1.69 21.31 -5.89
C ASP A 443 1.32 21.43 -4.40
N GLN A 444 1.28 20.28 -3.72
CA GLN A 444 0.93 20.18 -2.32
C GLN A 444 2.06 19.60 -1.48
N VAL A 445 2.22 20.15 -0.28
CA VAL A 445 3.04 19.61 0.81
C VAL A 445 2.17 19.52 2.06
N ALA A 446 2.20 18.40 2.76
CA ALA A 446 1.44 18.24 4.00
C ALA A 446 2.32 17.67 5.12
N VAL A 447 2.04 18.12 6.34
CA VAL A 447 2.63 17.62 7.58
C VAL A 447 1.51 17.32 8.56
N ARG A 448 1.57 16.17 9.23
CA ARG A 448 0.69 15.85 10.37
C ARG A 448 1.54 15.71 11.63
N MET A 449 1.15 16.38 12.71
CA MET A 449 1.79 16.33 14.03
C MET A 449 0.71 16.11 15.09
N GLY A 450 0.55 14.88 15.55
CA GLY A 450 -0.57 14.49 16.41
C GLY A 450 -1.91 14.76 15.72
N ASP A 451 -2.76 15.61 16.33
CA ASP A 451 -4.05 16.00 15.76
C ASP A 451 -3.96 17.21 14.81
N TRP A 452 -2.83 17.88 14.74
CA TRP A 452 -2.60 18.99 13.82
C TRP A 452 -2.21 18.49 12.45
N LYS A 453 -2.83 19.07 11.40
CA LYS A 453 -2.47 18.81 10.02
C LYS A 453 -2.36 20.11 9.23
N MET A 454 -1.20 20.32 8.64
CA MET A 454 -0.96 21.38 7.67
C MET A 454 -1.05 20.81 6.26
N VAL A 455 -1.81 21.46 5.39
CA VAL A 455 -1.81 21.21 3.94
C VAL A 455 -1.43 22.51 3.26
N SER A 456 -0.25 22.54 2.62
CA SER A 456 0.19 23.66 1.80
C SER A 456 -0.16 23.40 0.35
N LYS A 457 -0.69 24.40 -0.33
CA LYS A 457 -0.94 24.39 -1.77
C LYS A 457 -0.24 25.58 -2.41
N SER A 458 0.65 25.31 -3.37
CA SER A 458 1.47 26.31 -4.04
C SER A 458 2.17 27.27 -3.03
N GLY A 459 2.75 26.68 -1.98
CA GLY A 459 3.48 27.37 -0.95
C GLY A 459 2.64 28.03 0.15
N LYS A 460 1.31 28.08 0.02
CA LYS A 460 0.42 28.66 1.04
C LYS A 460 -0.06 27.58 2.02
N PRO A 461 0.31 27.66 3.32
CA PRO A 461 -0.12 26.73 4.33
C PRO A 461 -1.58 26.99 4.79
N HIS A 462 -2.31 25.90 5.05
CA HIS A 462 -3.61 25.84 5.71
C HIS A 462 -3.48 24.86 6.88
N LEU A 463 -4.08 25.16 8.03
CA LEU A 463 -3.97 24.34 9.24
C LEU A 463 -5.33 23.84 9.71
N TYR A 464 -5.39 22.59 10.11
CA TYR A 464 -6.59 21.93 10.61
C TYR A 464 -6.30 21.19 11.93
N ASN A 465 -7.31 21.05 12.79
CA ASN A 465 -7.27 20.20 13.98
C ASN A 465 -8.17 18.98 13.73
N LEU A 466 -7.58 17.82 13.42
CA LEU A 466 -8.32 16.60 13.06
C LEU A 466 -9.16 16.01 14.19
N ALA A 467 -8.89 16.35 15.44
CA ALA A 467 -9.73 15.94 16.57
C ALA A 467 -11.07 16.67 16.62
N GLU A 468 -11.16 17.88 16.05
CA GLU A 468 -12.35 18.72 16.05
C GLU A 468 -12.96 18.86 14.65
N ASP A 469 -12.14 18.74 13.61
CA ASP A 469 -12.47 18.94 12.19
C ASP A 469 -11.77 17.90 11.32
N LEU A 470 -12.28 16.67 11.40
CA LEU A 470 -11.73 15.54 10.63
C LEU A 470 -11.89 15.73 9.11
N HIS A 471 -12.89 16.52 8.70
CA HIS A 471 -13.16 16.84 7.29
C HIS A 471 -12.30 17.99 6.74
N GLU A 472 -11.48 18.65 7.58
CA GLU A 472 -10.56 19.72 7.15
C GLU A 472 -11.28 20.91 6.47
N ASP A 473 -12.44 21.32 7.01
CA ASP A 473 -13.27 22.41 6.46
C ASP A 473 -12.83 23.80 6.94
N ASN A 474 -12.30 23.88 8.17
CA ASN A 474 -12.01 25.12 8.86
C ASN A 474 -10.50 25.40 8.93
N ASP A 475 -10.01 26.25 8.05
CA ASP A 475 -8.63 26.72 8.11
C ASP A 475 -8.41 27.65 9.30
N ILE A 476 -7.63 27.19 10.28
CA ILE A 476 -7.30 27.90 11.52
C ILE A 476 -5.83 28.37 11.56
N ALA A 477 -5.15 28.43 10.41
CA ALA A 477 -3.75 28.86 10.33
C ALA A 477 -3.48 30.24 10.92
N ALA A 478 -4.41 31.18 10.76
CA ALA A 478 -4.30 32.53 11.29
C ALA A 478 -4.37 32.60 12.83
N ASP A 479 -5.05 31.63 13.45
CA ASP A 479 -5.25 31.57 14.90
C ASP A 479 -4.08 30.86 15.62
N HIS A 480 -3.27 30.07 14.87
CA HIS A 480 -2.17 29.23 15.39
C HIS A 480 -0.85 29.40 14.61
N PRO A 481 -0.33 30.64 14.47
CA PRO A 481 0.87 30.91 13.64
C PRO A 481 2.13 30.21 14.15
N GLU A 482 2.22 29.89 15.44
CA GLU A 482 3.35 29.16 16.02
C GLU A 482 3.36 27.69 15.56
N ILE A 483 2.19 27.04 15.45
CA ILE A 483 2.05 25.65 14.96
C ILE A 483 2.37 25.62 13.47
N VAL A 484 1.83 26.57 12.70
CA VAL A 484 2.15 26.69 11.26
C VAL A 484 3.66 26.82 11.06
N ARG A 485 4.35 27.68 11.85
CA ARG A 485 5.81 27.85 11.75
C ARG A 485 6.55 26.54 11.99
N GLN A 486 6.19 25.82 13.06
CA GLN A 486 6.80 24.53 13.38
C GLN A 486 6.62 23.51 12.23
N MET A 487 5.41 23.43 11.67
CA MET A 487 5.12 22.48 10.58
C MET A 487 5.79 22.89 9.26
N VAL A 488 5.95 24.18 8.99
CA VAL A 488 6.74 24.68 7.85
C VAL A 488 8.22 24.34 8.02
N GLU A 489 8.77 24.48 9.22
CA GLU A 489 10.17 24.09 9.52
C GLU A 489 10.36 22.57 9.33
N ILE A 490 9.42 21.75 9.79
CA ILE A 490 9.42 20.31 9.53
C ILE A 490 9.40 20.06 8.02
N ALA A 491 8.47 20.68 7.27
CA ALA A 491 8.36 20.49 5.84
C ALA A 491 9.67 20.77 5.11
N HIS A 492 10.35 21.87 5.44
CA HIS A 492 11.65 22.21 4.86
C HIS A 492 12.76 21.23 5.24
N SER A 493 12.73 20.68 6.46
CA SER A 493 13.75 19.73 6.92
C SER A 493 13.60 18.34 6.30
N GLN A 494 12.38 17.99 5.88
CA GLN A 494 12.03 16.68 5.32
C GLN A 494 12.03 16.64 3.79
N HIS A 495 12.18 17.78 3.15
CA HIS A 495 12.28 17.87 1.70
C HIS A 495 13.72 17.70 1.23
N THR A 496 13.96 16.77 0.32
CA THR A 496 15.20 16.67 -0.43
C THR A 496 14.96 17.07 -1.89
N GLU A 497 15.89 17.83 -2.48
CA GLU A 497 15.77 18.28 -3.87
C GLU A 497 15.69 17.09 -4.85
N SER A 498 14.75 17.14 -5.75
CA SER A 498 14.62 16.15 -6.83
C SER A 498 14.74 16.81 -8.21
N PRO A 499 15.56 16.27 -9.13
CA PRO A 499 15.61 16.77 -10.49
C PRO A 499 14.35 16.48 -11.30
N TYR A 500 13.53 15.50 -10.85
CA TYR A 500 12.39 14.97 -11.58
C TYR A 500 11.05 15.45 -11.06
N PHE A 501 10.94 15.65 -9.72
CA PHE A 501 9.69 15.96 -9.02
C PHE A 501 9.89 17.25 -8.24
N LYS A 502 9.07 18.27 -8.49
CA LYS A 502 9.21 19.58 -7.87
C LYS A 502 7.91 20.04 -7.24
N VAL A 503 8.00 20.52 -6.02
CA VAL A 503 6.90 21.14 -5.28
C VAL A 503 7.30 22.52 -4.80
N THR A 504 6.33 23.40 -4.59
CA THR A 504 6.53 24.69 -3.97
C THR A 504 6.47 24.53 -2.45
N MET A 505 7.61 24.70 -1.77
CA MET A 505 7.67 24.57 -0.33
C MET A 505 6.85 25.64 0.37
N PRO A 506 6.19 25.31 1.51
CA PRO A 506 5.39 26.28 2.27
C PRO A 506 6.27 27.43 2.80
N ILE A 507 5.72 28.63 2.75
CA ILE A 507 6.35 29.83 3.29
C ILE A 507 5.47 30.42 4.40
N ILE A 508 6.11 31.12 5.32
CA ILE A 508 5.45 31.93 6.35
C ILE A 508 5.56 33.38 5.88
N ASP A 509 4.41 34.04 5.70
CA ASP A 509 4.34 35.49 5.39
C ASP A 509 4.70 36.37 6.61
#